data_f40a8dd62485a8cd53c8dbfde343e42c
#
_entry.id   f40a8dd62485a8cd53c8dbfde343e42c
#
_cell.length_a   1.000
_cell.length_b   1.000
_cell.length_c   1.000
_cell.angle_alpha   90.00
_cell.angle_beta   90.00
_cell.angle_gamma   90.00
#
_symmetry.space_group_name_H-M   'P 1'
#
loop_
_entity.id
_entity.type
_entity.pdbx_description
1 polymer ?
#
loop_
_entity_poly.entity_id
_entity_poly.type
_entity_poly.pdbx_seq_one_letter_code
_entity_poly.pdbx_strand_id
1 'polypeptide(L)'
;SSAASDVYKRQIKLKEFRSYHPDFISVTYGAGGSTRENTHELASYIQNDLGIEAMAHLTCVSHTRLEIETLLEQFHQSGIENLMALRGDPPSGKNHFQRPSRGFAYAVELIESIRALNGFCIGAAGYPEGHVENPDKEADLKHQKAKVDVGAELLVSQFFLVNEFFLKWRDRLHRGGVRIPII
;
A
#
# COMPACT_ATOMS: atom_id res chain seq x y z
N SER A 1 20.01 -11.45 -20.57
CA SER A 1 18.57 -11.53 -20.62
C SER A 1 17.96 -10.17 -20.24
N SER A 2 16.81 -9.81 -20.78
CA SER A 2 16.16 -8.49 -20.57
C SER A 2 15.88 -8.20 -19.11
N ALA A 3 15.47 -9.17 -18.32
CA ALA A 3 15.12 -9.02 -16.90
C ALA A 3 16.30 -8.53 -16.03
N ALA A 4 17.49 -9.11 -16.19
CA ALA A 4 18.68 -8.67 -15.45
C ALA A 4 19.09 -7.22 -15.81
N SER A 5 18.91 -6.83 -17.09
CA SER A 5 19.15 -5.46 -17.54
C SER A 5 18.16 -4.47 -16.91
N ASP A 6 16.90 -4.87 -16.72
CA ASP A 6 15.88 -4.00 -16.16
C ASP A 6 16.04 -3.82 -14.64
N VAL A 7 16.46 -4.87 -13.92
CA VAL A 7 16.82 -4.77 -12.49
C VAL A 7 18.00 -3.82 -12.32
N TYR A 8 19.05 -3.98 -13.12
CA TYR A 8 20.23 -3.12 -13.06
C TYR A 8 19.92 -1.64 -13.34
N LYS A 9 19.10 -1.36 -14.35
CA LYS A 9 18.64 0.01 -14.66
C LYS A 9 17.85 0.63 -13.51
N ARG A 10 16.98 -0.16 -12.84
CA ARG A 10 16.24 0.29 -11.67
C ARG A 10 17.17 0.63 -10.50
N GLN A 11 18.16 -0.20 -10.23
CA GLN A 11 19.15 0.04 -9.18
C GLN A 11 19.97 1.33 -9.43
N ILE A 12 20.36 1.61 -10.67
CA ILE A 12 21.06 2.86 -11.01
C ILE A 12 20.17 4.08 -10.68
N LYS A 13 18.90 4.07 -11.12
CA LYS A 13 17.97 5.17 -10.82
C LYS A 13 17.71 5.35 -9.33
N LEU A 14 17.59 4.26 -8.58
CA LEU A 14 17.41 4.32 -7.14
C LEU A 14 18.61 4.92 -6.41
N LYS A 15 19.84 4.63 -6.90
CA LYS A 15 21.06 5.30 -6.39
C LYS A 15 21.03 6.81 -6.63
N GLU A 16 20.51 7.26 -7.77
CA GLU A 16 20.33 8.68 -8.05
C GLU A 16 19.34 9.32 -7.06
N PHE A 17 18.24 8.63 -6.70
CA PHE A 17 17.29 9.14 -5.73
C PHE A 17 17.87 9.38 -4.33
N ARG A 18 18.90 8.63 -3.94
CA ARG A 18 19.59 8.85 -2.67
C ARG A 18 20.14 10.30 -2.54
N SER A 19 20.54 10.90 -3.64
CA SER A 19 21.06 12.28 -3.65
C SER A 19 20.00 13.34 -3.32
N TYR A 20 18.71 13.00 -3.45
CA TYR A 20 17.58 13.88 -3.09
C TYR A 20 17.14 13.73 -1.63
N HIS A 21 17.76 12.83 -0.86
CA HIS A 21 17.46 12.56 0.55
C HIS A 21 15.96 12.36 0.82
N PRO A 22 15.26 11.44 0.11
CA PRO A 22 13.86 11.18 0.41
C PRO A 22 13.71 10.58 1.80
N ASP A 23 12.64 10.94 2.50
CA ASP A 23 12.32 10.37 3.82
C ASP A 23 11.98 8.88 3.70
N PHE A 24 11.33 8.49 2.63
CA PHE A 24 11.06 7.09 2.29
C PHE A 24 10.80 6.89 0.79
N ILE A 25 10.87 5.63 0.35
CA ILE A 25 10.49 5.23 -1.01
C ILE A 25 9.41 4.16 -0.96
N SER A 26 8.27 4.41 -1.60
CA SER A 26 7.22 3.40 -1.70
C SER A 26 7.41 2.52 -2.93
N VAL A 27 7.27 1.20 -2.72
CA VAL A 27 7.45 0.18 -3.76
C VAL A 27 6.11 -0.44 -4.08
N THR A 28 5.62 -0.17 -5.30
CA THR A 28 4.31 -0.67 -5.74
C THR A 28 4.28 -2.18 -5.91
N TYR A 29 3.14 -2.77 -5.62
CA TYR A 29 2.86 -4.17 -5.89
C TYR A 29 2.38 -4.31 -7.33
N GLY A 30 3.06 -5.15 -8.13
CA GLY A 30 2.72 -5.28 -9.55
C GLY A 30 1.30 -5.76 -9.79
N ALA A 31 0.65 -5.16 -10.77
CA ALA A 31 -0.70 -5.54 -11.18
C ALA A 31 -0.76 -7.04 -11.57
N GLY A 32 -1.74 -7.76 -11.01
CA GLY A 32 -1.96 -9.17 -11.34
C GLY A 32 -1.05 -10.20 -10.70
N GLY A 33 -0.19 -9.83 -9.74
CA GLY A 33 0.61 -10.79 -8.95
C GLY A 33 1.86 -11.31 -9.64
N SER A 34 2.23 -10.81 -10.81
CA SER A 34 3.42 -11.25 -11.58
C SER A 34 4.77 -10.70 -11.06
N THR A 35 4.75 -9.84 -10.05
CA THR A 35 5.93 -9.14 -9.54
C THR A 35 6.11 -9.24 -8.02
N ARG A 36 5.54 -10.27 -7.39
CA ARG A 36 5.58 -10.48 -5.93
C ARG A 36 7.02 -10.48 -5.39
N GLU A 37 7.87 -11.31 -5.98
CA GLU A 37 9.28 -11.43 -5.62
C GLU A 37 10.01 -10.11 -5.83
N ASN A 38 9.71 -9.41 -6.91
CA ASN A 38 10.33 -8.13 -7.23
C ASN A 38 10.03 -7.03 -6.21
N THR A 39 8.82 -6.99 -5.61
CA THR A 39 8.48 -5.98 -4.60
C THR A 39 9.30 -6.16 -3.33
N HIS A 40 9.40 -7.40 -2.84
CA HIS A 40 10.20 -7.73 -1.66
C HIS A 40 11.69 -7.45 -1.90
N GLU A 41 12.26 -7.94 -3.00
CA GLU A 41 13.66 -7.72 -3.34
C GLU A 41 13.99 -6.23 -3.48
N LEU A 42 13.11 -5.47 -4.14
CA LEU A 42 13.34 -4.04 -4.36
C LEU A 42 13.21 -3.24 -3.05
N ALA A 43 12.21 -3.54 -2.23
CA ALA A 43 12.06 -2.91 -0.92
C ALA A 43 13.24 -3.23 -0.01
N SER A 44 13.70 -4.50 0.01
CA SER A 44 14.87 -4.90 0.77
C SER A 44 16.15 -4.20 0.30
N TYR A 45 16.34 -4.03 -1.00
CA TYR A 45 17.46 -3.28 -1.57
C TYR A 45 17.44 -1.80 -1.14
N ILE A 46 16.27 -1.15 -1.18
CA ILE A 46 16.10 0.24 -0.75
C ILE A 46 16.42 0.37 0.74
N GLN A 47 15.88 -0.51 1.56
CA GLN A 47 16.05 -0.49 3.02
C GLN A 47 17.50 -0.77 3.42
N ASN A 48 18.07 -1.87 2.93
CA ASN A 48 19.32 -2.41 3.46
C ASN A 48 20.56 -1.93 2.70
N ASP A 49 20.49 -1.77 1.37
CA ASP A 49 21.65 -1.37 0.56
C ASP A 49 21.74 0.14 0.38
N LEU A 50 20.59 0.83 0.23
CA LEU A 50 20.59 2.28 0.07
C LEU A 50 20.45 3.03 1.40
N GLY A 51 19.96 2.37 2.45
CA GLY A 51 19.73 3.00 3.76
C GLY A 51 18.62 4.06 3.71
N ILE A 52 17.60 3.82 2.88
CA ILE A 52 16.41 4.69 2.76
C ILE A 52 15.21 3.87 3.24
N GLU A 53 14.34 4.50 4.06
CA GLU A 53 13.11 3.84 4.50
C GLU A 53 12.29 3.33 3.31
N ALA A 54 11.93 2.06 3.33
CA ALA A 54 11.11 1.43 2.30
C ALA A 54 9.69 1.20 2.81
N MET A 55 8.69 1.60 2.02
CA MET A 55 7.29 1.26 2.23
C MET A 55 6.86 0.25 1.16
N ALA A 56 6.70 -1.00 1.52
CA ALA A 56 6.28 -2.03 0.59
C ALA A 56 4.74 -2.06 0.45
N HIS A 57 4.23 -2.01 -0.78
CA HIS A 57 2.81 -2.25 -1.01
C HIS A 57 2.49 -3.73 -0.82
N LEU A 58 1.34 -4.02 -0.23
CA LEU A 58 0.79 -5.36 -0.07
C LEU A 58 -0.70 -5.33 -0.41
N THR A 59 -1.15 -6.28 -1.24
CA THR A 59 -2.52 -6.28 -1.75
C THR A 59 -3.26 -7.57 -1.40
N CYS A 60 -4.58 -7.49 -1.29
CA CYS A 60 -5.46 -8.67 -1.14
C CYS A 60 -5.54 -9.51 -2.42
N VAL A 61 -5.29 -8.91 -3.58
CA VAL A 61 -5.43 -9.55 -4.89
C VAL A 61 -4.53 -10.77 -5.01
N SER A 62 -5.13 -11.88 -5.45
CA SER A 62 -4.42 -13.12 -5.78
C SER A 62 -3.65 -13.77 -4.62
N HIS A 63 -3.97 -13.42 -3.37
CA HIS A 63 -3.36 -14.01 -2.19
C HIS A 63 -4.35 -14.71 -1.28
N THR A 64 -3.97 -15.87 -0.78
CA THR A 64 -4.58 -16.48 0.40
C THR A 64 -4.05 -15.79 1.67
N ARG A 65 -4.71 -16.01 2.80
CA ARG A 65 -4.23 -15.50 4.10
C ARG A 65 -2.85 -16.05 4.46
N LEU A 66 -2.61 -17.33 4.20
CA LEU A 66 -1.33 -17.98 4.48
C LEU A 66 -0.18 -17.38 3.64
N GLU A 67 -0.43 -17.07 2.36
CA GLU A 67 0.57 -16.38 1.53
C GLU A 67 0.88 -14.98 2.04
N ILE A 68 -0.13 -14.24 2.53
CA ILE A 68 0.06 -12.93 3.16
C ILE A 68 0.90 -13.05 4.43
N GLU A 69 0.61 -14.01 5.31
CA GLU A 69 1.37 -14.28 6.53
C GLU A 69 2.84 -14.59 6.21
N THR A 70 3.08 -15.42 5.21
CA THR A 70 4.45 -15.74 4.74
C THR A 70 5.18 -14.50 4.20
N LEU A 71 4.51 -13.65 3.44
CA LEU A 71 5.08 -12.40 2.93
C LEU A 71 5.39 -11.42 4.06
N LEU A 72 4.52 -11.29 5.04
CA LEU A 72 4.74 -10.43 6.21
C LEU A 72 5.96 -10.90 7.01
N GLU A 73 6.13 -12.20 7.19
CA GLU A 73 7.32 -12.75 7.83
C GLU A 73 8.60 -12.44 7.03
N GLN A 74 8.56 -12.57 5.71
CA GLN A 74 9.69 -12.22 4.83
C GLN A 74 10.03 -10.73 4.91
N PHE A 75 9.04 -9.83 4.91
CA PHE A 75 9.25 -8.41 5.08
C PHE A 75 9.90 -8.11 6.44
N HIS A 76 9.39 -8.70 7.50
CA HIS A 76 9.94 -8.51 8.85
C HIS A 76 11.39 -8.98 8.94
N GLN A 77 11.71 -10.17 8.41
CA GLN A 77 13.08 -10.73 8.38
C GLN A 77 14.04 -9.85 7.56
N SER A 78 13.52 -9.12 6.57
CA SER A 78 14.32 -8.19 5.74
C SER A 78 14.39 -6.77 6.31
N GLY A 79 13.88 -6.54 7.53
CA GLY A 79 13.89 -5.23 8.18
C GLY A 79 12.93 -4.21 7.56
N ILE A 80 11.92 -4.65 6.80
CA ILE A 80 10.87 -3.77 6.28
C ILE A 80 9.82 -3.58 7.38
N GLU A 81 9.65 -2.33 7.81
CA GLU A 81 8.73 -1.97 8.90
C GLU A 81 7.52 -1.18 8.41
N ASN A 82 7.52 -0.69 7.16
CA ASN A 82 6.45 0.13 6.61
C ASN A 82 5.71 -0.59 5.48
N LEU A 83 4.41 -0.74 5.62
CA LEU A 83 3.55 -1.42 4.65
C LEU A 83 2.40 -0.52 4.19
N MET A 84 2.15 -0.52 2.89
CA MET A 84 0.96 0.08 2.29
C MET A 84 -0.07 -1.00 2.02
N ALA A 85 -1.09 -1.11 2.89
CA ALA A 85 -2.12 -2.14 2.80
C ALA A 85 -3.24 -1.72 1.86
N LEU A 86 -3.41 -2.46 0.78
CA LEU A 86 -4.33 -2.16 -0.31
C LEU A 86 -5.25 -3.35 -0.60
N ARG A 87 -6.44 -3.08 -1.13
CA ARG A 87 -7.26 -4.16 -1.71
C ARG A 87 -6.59 -4.73 -2.98
N GLY A 88 -6.03 -3.84 -3.78
CA GLY A 88 -5.52 -4.10 -5.12
C GLY A 88 -6.62 -3.99 -6.18
N ASP A 89 -6.18 -3.80 -7.42
CA ASP A 89 -7.05 -3.71 -8.59
C ASP A 89 -7.40 -5.10 -9.13
N PRO A 90 -8.51 -5.25 -9.84
CA PRO A 90 -8.82 -6.50 -10.54
C PRO A 90 -7.66 -6.95 -11.42
N PRO A 91 -7.38 -8.26 -11.50
CA PRO A 91 -6.36 -8.78 -12.42
C PRO A 91 -6.64 -8.35 -13.87
N SER A 92 -5.58 -8.19 -14.66
CA SER A 92 -5.69 -7.79 -16.07
C SER A 92 -6.73 -8.66 -16.82
N GLY A 93 -7.65 -8.00 -17.53
CA GLY A 93 -8.75 -8.65 -18.25
C GLY A 93 -10.00 -8.95 -17.42
N LYS A 94 -10.04 -8.57 -16.13
CA LYS A 94 -11.24 -8.64 -15.28
C LYS A 94 -11.75 -7.24 -14.92
N ASN A 95 -13.05 -7.05 -15.01
CA ASN A 95 -13.69 -5.75 -14.73
C ASN A 95 -14.01 -5.53 -13.24
N HIS A 96 -13.97 -6.59 -12.44
CA HIS A 96 -14.33 -6.52 -11.02
C HIS A 96 -13.35 -7.31 -10.16
N PHE A 97 -13.11 -6.79 -8.96
CA PHE A 97 -12.35 -7.49 -7.93
C PHE A 97 -13.10 -8.79 -7.54
N GLN A 98 -12.36 -9.87 -7.46
CA GLN A 98 -12.86 -11.15 -6.93
C GLN A 98 -12.02 -11.52 -5.71
N ARG A 99 -12.69 -11.74 -4.58
CA ARG A 99 -12.03 -12.25 -3.38
C ARG A 99 -11.32 -13.56 -3.70
N PRO A 100 -10.01 -13.68 -3.42
CA PRO A 100 -9.31 -14.94 -3.54
C PRO A 100 -9.89 -15.99 -2.59
N SER A 101 -9.91 -17.24 -3.00
CA SER A 101 -10.30 -18.32 -2.11
C SER A 101 -9.43 -18.30 -0.85
N ARG A 102 -10.04 -18.25 0.34
CA ARG A 102 -9.36 -18.10 1.63
C ARG A 102 -8.49 -16.84 1.76
N GLY A 103 -8.72 -15.81 0.92
CA GLY A 103 -8.03 -14.52 0.98
C GLY A 103 -8.86 -13.44 1.67
N PHE A 104 -8.38 -12.20 1.57
CA PHE A 104 -9.06 -11.00 2.05
C PHE A 104 -9.91 -10.38 0.94
N ALA A 105 -11.07 -9.80 1.31
CA ALA A 105 -11.94 -9.09 0.38
C ALA A 105 -11.62 -7.60 0.32
N TYR A 106 -11.19 -7.02 1.43
CA TYR A 106 -10.99 -5.59 1.60
C TYR A 106 -9.71 -5.28 2.35
N ALA A 107 -9.15 -4.10 2.11
CA ALA A 107 -7.96 -3.61 2.80
C ALA A 107 -8.12 -3.57 4.34
N VAL A 108 -9.33 -3.35 4.85
CA VAL A 108 -9.63 -3.40 6.29
C VAL A 108 -9.24 -4.75 6.90
N GLU A 109 -9.66 -5.87 6.27
CA GLU A 109 -9.32 -7.21 6.75
C GLU A 109 -7.80 -7.48 6.70
N LEU A 110 -7.12 -6.93 5.68
CA LEU A 110 -5.66 -7.03 5.56
C LEU A 110 -4.96 -6.23 6.67
N ILE A 111 -5.40 -4.99 6.94
CA ILE A 111 -4.86 -4.14 8.01
C ILE A 111 -5.01 -4.82 9.38
N GLU A 112 -6.17 -5.39 9.68
CA GLU A 112 -6.40 -6.16 10.92
C GLU A 112 -5.40 -7.32 11.04
N SER A 113 -5.16 -8.05 9.96
CA SER A 113 -4.23 -9.17 9.93
C SER A 113 -2.78 -8.71 10.14
N ILE A 114 -2.36 -7.62 9.50
CA ILE A 114 -1.01 -7.05 9.70
C ILE A 114 -0.86 -6.57 11.14
N ARG A 115 -1.86 -5.87 11.69
CA ARG A 115 -1.84 -5.34 13.05
C ARG A 115 -1.69 -6.42 14.11
N ALA A 116 -2.31 -7.58 13.90
CA ALA A 116 -2.22 -8.72 14.82
C ALA A 116 -0.79 -9.28 14.96
N LEU A 117 0.07 -9.11 13.96
CA LEU A 117 1.46 -9.56 13.99
C LEU A 117 2.40 -8.59 14.70
N ASN A 118 2.00 -7.33 14.90
CA ASN A 118 2.83 -6.22 15.40
C ASN A 118 4.11 -5.98 14.58
N GLY A 119 4.76 -4.84 14.80
CA GLY A 119 6.05 -4.52 14.18
C GLY A 119 5.98 -3.81 12.83
N PHE A 120 4.77 -3.48 12.32
CA PHE A 120 4.62 -2.72 11.10
C PHE A 120 3.88 -1.39 11.33
N CYS A 121 4.38 -0.33 10.71
CA CYS A 121 3.65 0.90 10.45
C CYS A 121 2.79 0.70 9.20
N ILE A 122 1.48 0.95 9.30
CA ILE A 122 0.51 0.59 8.26
C ILE A 122 -0.05 1.83 7.60
N GLY A 123 0.28 2.04 6.33
CA GLY A 123 -0.36 3.00 5.45
C GLY A 123 -1.60 2.43 4.76
N ALA A 124 -2.57 3.27 4.49
CA ALA A 124 -3.75 2.91 3.71
C ALA A 124 -4.11 3.99 2.68
N ALA A 125 -4.77 3.59 1.59
CA ALA A 125 -5.18 4.53 0.55
C ALA A 125 -6.35 5.41 1.02
N GLY A 126 -6.23 6.71 0.74
CA GLY A 126 -7.27 7.72 0.86
C GLY A 126 -7.76 8.19 -0.50
N TYR A 127 -9.05 8.52 -0.63
CA TYR A 127 -9.66 8.89 -1.91
C TYR A 127 -10.38 10.24 -1.79
N PRO A 128 -9.67 11.36 -2.09
CA PRO A 128 -10.26 12.71 -2.00
C PRO A 128 -11.50 12.90 -2.86
N GLU A 129 -11.52 12.30 -4.03
CA GLU A 129 -12.63 12.39 -4.99
C GLU A 129 -13.64 11.23 -4.87
N GLY A 130 -13.39 10.27 -3.95
CA GLY A 130 -14.13 9.03 -3.79
C GLY A 130 -13.53 7.88 -4.60
N HIS A 131 -13.81 6.65 -4.17
CA HIS A 131 -13.34 5.46 -4.88
C HIS A 131 -14.18 5.25 -6.16
N VAL A 132 -13.52 4.96 -7.27
CA VAL A 132 -14.18 4.82 -8.59
C VAL A 132 -15.29 3.77 -8.63
N GLU A 133 -15.19 2.73 -7.82
CA GLU A 133 -16.21 1.67 -7.72
C GLU A 133 -17.31 1.99 -6.70
N ASN A 134 -17.20 3.10 -5.95
CA ASN A 134 -18.17 3.48 -4.93
C ASN A 134 -18.80 4.84 -5.24
N PRO A 135 -20.02 4.90 -5.78
CA PRO A 135 -20.70 6.16 -6.07
C PRO A 135 -21.14 6.92 -4.82
N ASP A 136 -21.30 6.22 -3.68
CA ASP A 136 -21.68 6.83 -2.40
C ASP A 136 -20.43 7.34 -1.65
N LYS A 137 -20.18 8.64 -1.74
CA LYS A 137 -19.04 9.30 -1.09
C LYS A 137 -19.09 9.27 0.44
N GLU A 138 -20.29 9.17 1.04
CA GLU A 138 -20.43 9.03 2.49
C GLU A 138 -20.07 7.63 2.95
N ALA A 139 -20.53 6.61 2.22
CA ALA A 139 -20.12 5.23 2.47
C ALA A 139 -18.61 5.06 2.27
N ASP A 140 -18.04 5.68 1.22
CA ASP A 140 -16.60 5.64 0.96
C ASP A 140 -15.78 6.26 2.10
N LEU A 141 -16.21 7.40 2.63
CA LEU A 141 -15.57 8.03 3.78
C LEU A 141 -15.59 7.13 5.03
N LYS A 142 -16.71 6.42 5.27
CA LYS A 142 -16.82 5.43 6.36
C LYS A 142 -15.85 4.27 6.16
N HIS A 143 -15.69 3.79 4.93
CA HIS A 143 -14.70 2.74 4.61
C HIS A 143 -13.27 3.21 4.84
N GLN A 144 -12.96 4.47 4.52
CA GLN A 144 -11.64 5.02 4.77
C GLN A 144 -11.37 5.17 6.27
N LYS A 145 -12.37 5.66 7.04
CA LYS A 145 -12.29 5.70 8.51
C LYS A 145 -12.11 4.31 9.11
N ALA A 146 -12.83 3.31 8.62
CA ALA A 146 -12.71 1.94 9.12
C ALA A 146 -11.28 1.39 9.03
N LYS A 147 -10.51 1.75 7.98
CA LYS A 147 -9.10 1.38 7.87
C LYS A 147 -8.26 1.94 9.02
N VAL A 148 -8.56 3.18 9.43
CA VAL A 148 -7.88 3.85 10.56
C VAL A 148 -8.30 3.20 11.89
N ASP A 149 -9.58 2.93 12.05
CA ASP A 149 -10.12 2.32 13.27
C ASP A 149 -9.53 0.93 13.56
N VAL A 150 -9.15 0.17 12.51
CA VAL A 150 -8.53 -1.16 12.65
C VAL A 150 -7.00 -1.13 12.67
N GLY A 151 -6.37 0.06 12.56
CA GLY A 151 -4.94 0.18 12.81
C GLY A 151 -4.09 0.80 11.71
N ALA A 152 -4.66 1.40 10.67
CA ALA A 152 -3.87 2.24 9.77
C ALA A 152 -3.34 3.48 10.52
N GLU A 153 -2.07 3.78 10.35
CA GLU A 153 -1.34 4.86 11.05
C GLU A 153 -1.06 6.06 10.16
N LEU A 154 -1.26 5.92 8.85
CA LEU A 154 -1.25 7.04 7.90
C LEU A 154 -2.19 6.76 6.71
N LEU A 155 -2.66 7.83 6.07
CA LEU A 155 -3.36 7.75 4.79
C LEU A 155 -2.51 8.37 3.68
N VAL A 156 -2.37 7.64 2.59
CA VAL A 156 -1.77 8.18 1.36
C VAL A 156 -2.90 8.50 0.39
N SER A 157 -3.02 9.78 0.00
CA SER A 157 -4.08 10.20 -0.91
C SER A 157 -3.87 9.63 -2.32
N GLN A 158 -4.97 9.22 -2.95
CA GLN A 158 -4.97 9.03 -4.39
C GLN A 158 -4.71 10.37 -5.08
N PHE A 159 -4.10 10.30 -6.26
CA PHE A 159 -3.86 11.49 -7.08
C PHE A 159 -5.14 12.31 -7.31
N PHE A 160 -5.06 13.59 -7.13
CA PHE A 160 -6.15 14.55 -7.34
C PHE A 160 -5.64 15.78 -8.08
N LEU A 161 -6.51 16.42 -8.85
CA LEU A 161 -6.20 17.63 -9.61
C LEU A 161 -6.77 18.89 -8.98
N VAL A 162 -7.82 18.76 -8.18
CA VAL A 162 -8.53 19.87 -7.58
C VAL A 162 -8.32 19.88 -6.07
N ASN A 163 -7.51 20.83 -5.59
CA ASN A 163 -7.18 20.95 -4.16
C ASN A 163 -8.41 21.06 -3.25
N GLU A 164 -9.49 21.65 -3.73
CA GLU A 164 -10.73 21.81 -2.96
C GLU A 164 -11.31 20.45 -2.55
N PHE A 165 -11.26 19.43 -3.42
CA PHE A 165 -11.72 18.08 -3.08
C PHE A 165 -10.88 17.46 -1.97
N PHE A 166 -9.56 17.58 -2.07
CA PHE A 166 -8.65 17.12 -1.01
C PHE A 166 -8.92 17.81 0.33
N LEU A 167 -9.02 19.14 0.35
CA LEU A 167 -9.25 19.90 1.56
C LEU A 167 -10.59 19.53 2.22
N LYS A 168 -11.67 19.46 1.43
CA LYS A 168 -13.00 19.04 1.94
C LYS A 168 -12.98 17.60 2.48
N TRP A 169 -12.33 16.70 1.78
CA TRP A 169 -12.19 15.30 2.20
C TRP A 169 -11.41 15.19 3.52
N ARG A 170 -10.25 15.83 3.62
CA ARG A 170 -9.43 15.88 4.84
C ARG A 170 -10.25 16.41 6.02
N ASP A 171 -10.96 17.52 5.84
CA ASP A 171 -11.74 18.15 6.89
C ASP A 171 -12.94 17.27 7.33
N ARG A 172 -13.49 16.49 6.41
CA ARG A 172 -14.54 15.48 6.73
C ARG A 172 -13.96 14.31 7.53
N LEU A 173 -12.80 13.79 7.17
CA LEU A 173 -12.09 12.77 7.94
C LEU A 173 -11.79 13.26 9.36
N HIS A 174 -11.26 14.49 9.50
CA HIS A 174 -10.98 15.10 10.80
C HIS A 174 -12.24 15.25 11.67
N ARG A 175 -13.36 15.70 11.08
CA ARG A 175 -14.66 15.75 11.78
C ARG A 175 -15.16 14.37 12.18
N GLY A 176 -14.86 13.35 11.40
CA GLY A 176 -15.13 11.95 11.70
C GLY A 176 -14.20 11.32 12.74
N GLY A 177 -13.25 12.09 13.31
CA GLY A 177 -12.34 11.63 14.36
C GLY A 177 -11.00 11.06 13.87
N VAL A 178 -10.72 11.07 12.58
CA VAL A 178 -9.41 10.65 12.03
C VAL A 178 -8.36 11.70 12.41
N ARG A 179 -7.25 11.27 13.03
CA ARG A 179 -6.17 12.16 13.51
C ARG A 179 -4.78 11.73 13.05
N ILE A 180 -4.70 10.71 12.21
CA ILE A 180 -3.43 10.22 11.67
C ILE A 180 -2.92 11.14 10.55
N PRO A 181 -1.63 11.11 10.24
CA PRO A 181 -1.06 11.82 9.09
C PRO A 181 -1.73 11.47 7.78
N ILE A 182 -1.80 12.46 6.88
CA ILE A 182 -2.27 12.30 5.50
C ILE A 182 -1.16 12.83 4.58
N ILE A 183 -0.75 12.01 3.64
CA ILE A 183 0.28 12.32 2.61
C ILE A 183 -0.42 12.42 1.25
#